data_6167ac7c81b5200ce54e607187f9acd5
#
_entry.id   6167ac7c81b5200ce54e607187f9acd5
#
_cell.length_a   1.000
_cell.length_b   1.000
_cell.length_c   1.000
_cell.angle_alpha   90.00
_cell.angle_beta   90.00
_cell.angle_gamma   90.00
#
_symmetry.space_group_name_H-M   'P 1'
#
loop_
_entity.id
_entity.type
_entity.pdbx_description
1 polymer ?
#
loop_
_entity_poly.entity_id
_entity_poly.type
_entity_poly.pdbx_seq_one_letter_code
_entity_poly.pdbx_strand_id
1 'polypeptide(L)'
;MIDAVQSGKEQILTVEADAIVRIPPDRVVINVGARTKGKSLSEVRQKNSIIIGNAIETAKVYGVSARNISTDHVRIDPKFDGDTERVEWYYVDQSVMIILEDISRYEELISRLIDAGINQFRKVEFQAAELKKYRNNARVAAIAAAVEKANFLARVAELKLGRIVNLSEYTSWCFPSGRSNGQGNQASPATTPFTTRASGEFCKRDESGDDGTMELGSISIQAFVTVHFELEG
;
A
#
# COMPACT_ATOMS: atom_id res chain seq x y z
N MET A 1 1.71 -46.81 47.36
CA MET A 1 2.10 -46.60 45.95
C MET A 1 1.45 -45.32 45.48
N ILE A 2 2.23 -44.28 45.40
CA ILE A 2 1.73 -42.99 44.92
C ILE A 2 2.31 -42.91 43.49
N ASP A 3 1.44 -43.09 42.50
CA ASP A 3 1.79 -42.87 41.09
C ASP A 3 2.04 -41.38 40.90
N ALA A 4 3.32 -41.05 40.75
CA ALA A 4 3.72 -39.72 40.28
C ALA A 4 3.37 -39.61 38.80
N VAL A 5 2.25 -38.96 38.51
CA VAL A 5 1.96 -38.47 37.16
C VAL A 5 3.04 -37.44 36.82
N GLN A 6 4.07 -37.87 36.10
CA GLN A 6 5.00 -36.96 35.44
C GLN A 6 4.22 -36.21 34.36
N SER A 7 3.71 -35.05 34.69
CA SER A 7 3.30 -34.04 33.70
C SER A 7 4.56 -33.59 32.96
N GLY A 8 4.84 -34.22 31.80
CA GLY A 8 5.88 -33.76 30.92
C GLY A 8 5.54 -32.34 30.48
N LYS A 9 6.21 -31.34 31.06
CA LYS A 9 6.15 -29.97 30.55
C LYS A 9 6.71 -30.01 29.14
N GLU A 10 5.86 -29.82 28.16
CA GLU A 10 6.31 -29.58 26.76
C GLU A 10 7.28 -28.40 26.81
N GLN A 11 8.53 -28.65 26.44
CA GLN A 11 9.53 -27.61 26.33
C GLN A 11 9.32 -26.93 25.00
N ILE A 12 8.95 -25.64 25.01
CA ILE A 12 8.64 -24.87 23.81
C ILE A 12 9.68 -23.77 23.61
N LEU A 13 10.29 -23.77 22.43
CA LEU A 13 11.10 -22.66 21.95
C LEU A 13 10.26 -21.72 21.11
N THR A 14 10.16 -20.46 21.54
CA THR A 14 9.52 -19.40 20.77
C THR A 14 10.57 -18.59 20.03
N VAL A 15 10.44 -18.47 18.73
CA VAL A 15 11.33 -17.69 17.86
C VAL A 15 10.55 -16.66 17.07
N GLU A 16 11.05 -15.43 17.12
CA GLU A 16 10.58 -14.35 16.28
C GLU A 16 11.60 -14.06 15.21
N ALA A 17 11.15 -13.88 13.98
CA ALA A 17 11.97 -13.49 12.85
C ALA A 17 11.18 -12.59 11.90
N ASP A 18 11.90 -11.83 11.10
CA ASP A 18 11.33 -11.01 10.05
C ASP A 18 12.17 -11.07 8.76
N ALA A 19 11.57 -10.71 7.66
CA ALA A 19 12.25 -10.52 6.39
C ALA A 19 11.66 -9.35 5.62
N ILE A 20 12.54 -8.60 4.95
CA ILE A 20 12.18 -7.44 4.13
C ILE A 20 12.49 -7.73 2.68
N VAL A 21 11.49 -7.55 1.81
CA VAL A 21 11.63 -7.58 0.35
C VAL A 21 11.42 -6.16 -0.17
N ARG A 22 12.42 -5.63 -0.89
CA ARG A 22 12.33 -4.32 -1.55
C ARG A 22 12.14 -4.52 -3.04
N ILE A 23 11.18 -3.81 -3.62
CA ILE A 23 10.84 -3.91 -5.04
C ILE A 23 10.67 -2.51 -5.63
N PRO A 24 11.14 -2.27 -6.86
CA PRO A 24 10.79 -1.05 -7.56
C PRO A 24 9.29 -1.07 -7.92
N PRO A 25 8.60 0.07 -7.94
CA PRO A 25 7.26 0.16 -8.51
C PRO A 25 7.32 -0.11 -10.01
N ASP A 26 6.27 -0.75 -10.56
CA ASP A 26 6.13 -1.05 -11.99
C ASP A 26 4.94 -0.32 -12.63
N ARG A 27 4.18 0.44 -11.85
CA ARG A 27 3.04 1.24 -12.30
C ARG A 27 2.78 2.40 -11.38
N VAL A 28 2.07 3.40 -11.89
CA VAL A 28 1.55 4.51 -11.08
C VAL A 28 0.04 4.63 -11.27
N VAL A 29 -0.67 4.76 -10.16
CA VAL A 29 -2.10 5.06 -10.11
C VAL A 29 -2.27 6.55 -9.86
N ILE A 30 -2.90 7.22 -10.81
CA ILE A 30 -3.08 8.67 -10.83
C ILE A 30 -4.58 8.94 -10.73
N ASN A 31 -5.03 9.59 -9.65
CA ASN A 31 -6.39 10.07 -9.52
C ASN A 31 -6.39 11.59 -9.72
N VAL A 32 -6.93 12.00 -10.86
CA VAL A 32 -7.01 13.41 -11.28
C VAL A 32 -8.42 13.78 -11.63
N GLY A 33 -8.72 15.07 -11.67
CA GLY A 33 -10.06 15.53 -11.99
C GLY A 33 -10.10 16.96 -12.49
N ALA A 34 -11.30 17.37 -12.83
CA ALA A 34 -11.64 18.75 -13.19
C ALA A 34 -12.79 19.25 -12.33
N ARG A 35 -12.59 20.41 -11.73
CA ARG A 35 -13.66 21.16 -11.08
C ARG A 35 -13.96 22.41 -11.89
N THR A 36 -15.21 22.54 -12.33
CA THR A 36 -15.71 23.66 -13.13
C THR A 36 -16.81 24.40 -12.36
N LYS A 37 -16.96 25.71 -12.63
CA LYS A 37 -17.93 26.58 -11.97
C LYS A 37 -18.64 27.44 -13.02
N GLY A 38 -19.91 27.73 -12.79
CA GLY A 38 -20.69 28.67 -13.62
C GLY A 38 -22.15 28.82 -13.13
N LYS A 39 -22.89 29.71 -13.78
CA LYS A 39 -24.29 30.00 -13.44
C LYS A 39 -25.25 29.01 -14.10
N SER A 40 -24.90 28.46 -15.25
CA SER A 40 -25.71 27.46 -15.97
C SER A 40 -25.15 26.06 -15.73
N LEU A 41 -25.94 25.18 -15.12
CA LEU A 41 -25.53 23.79 -14.88
C LEU A 41 -25.18 23.07 -16.17
N SER A 42 -25.96 23.28 -17.24
CA SER A 42 -25.71 22.64 -18.54
C SER A 42 -24.34 23.00 -19.10
N GLU A 43 -23.99 24.30 -19.12
CA GLU A 43 -22.70 24.77 -19.61
C GLU A 43 -21.54 24.27 -18.75
N VAL A 44 -21.69 24.28 -17.44
CA VAL A 44 -20.66 23.80 -16.49
C VAL A 44 -20.40 22.32 -16.69
N ARG A 45 -21.45 21.51 -16.86
CA ARG A 45 -21.34 20.07 -17.17
C ARG A 45 -20.64 19.82 -18.49
N GLN A 46 -21.07 20.54 -19.54
CA GLN A 46 -20.47 20.42 -20.86
C GLN A 46 -18.97 20.73 -20.83
N LYS A 47 -18.61 21.86 -20.21
CA LYS A 47 -17.21 22.27 -20.04
C LYS A 47 -16.40 21.22 -19.27
N ASN A 48 -16.96 20.69 -18.18
CA ASN A 48 -16.32 19.64 -17.37
C ASN A 48 -16.08 18.37 -18.21
N SER A 49 -17.11 17.92 -18.93
CA SER A 49 -17.04 16.72 -19.78
C SER A 49 -15.98 16.85 -20.89
N ILE A 50 -15.80 18.03 -21.46
CA ILE A 50 -14.75 18.29 -22.46
C ILE A 50 -13.36 18.12 -21.83
N ILE A 51 -13.13 18.71 -20.67
CA ILE A 51 -11.84 18.59 -19.96
C ILE A 51 -11.52 17.13 -19.64
N ILE A 52 -12.48 16.41 -19.09
CA ILE A 52 -12.31 14.99 -18.74
C ILE A 52 -12.11 14.13 -19.99
N GLY A 53 -12.85 14.42 -21.08
CA GLY A 53 -12.66 13.74 -22.36
C GLY A 53 -11.25 13.94 -22.92
N ASN A 54 -10.76 15.17 -22.93
CA ASN A 54 -9.40 15.49 -23.37
C ASN A 54 -8.35 14.77 -22.51
N ALA A 55 -8.55 14.72 -21.18
CA ALA A 55 -7.63 14.02 -20.29
C ALA A 55 -7.60 12.51 -20.56
N ILE A 56 -8.75 11.89 -20.85
CA ILE A 56 -8.84 10.47 -21.21
C ILE A 56 -8.11 10.20 -22.52
N GLU A 57 -8.33 11.03 -23.55
CA GLU A 57 -7.64 10.88 -24.84
C GLU A 57 -6.13 11.12 -24.70
N THR A 58 -5.72 12.10 -23.90
CA THR A 58 -4.31 12.31 -23.56
C THR A 58 -3.71 11.05 -22.93
N ALA A 59 -4.35 10.47 -21.93
CA ALA A 59 -3.86 9.24 -21.29
C ALA A 59 -3.69 8.09 -22.31
N LYS A 60 -4.62 7.93 -23.24
CA LYS A 60 -4.53 6.91 -24.30
C LYS A 60 -3.34 7.14 -25.24
N VAL A 61 -3.08 8.40 -25.63
CA VAL A 61 -1.92 8.76 -26.46
C VAL A 61 -0.61 8.38 -25.77
N TYR A 62 -0.57 8.47 -24.44
CA TYR A 62 0.58 8.06 -23.62
C TYR A 62 0.62 6.55 -23.33
N GLY A 63 -0.20 5.76 -24.02
CA GLY A 63 -0.15 4.29 -23.96
C GLY A 63 -0.98 3.68 -22.84
N VAL A 64 -1.83 4.48 -22.17
CA VAL A 64 -2.73 3.94 -21.14
C VAL A 64 -3.86 3.19 -21.81
N SER A 65 -3.98 1.89 -21.52
CA SER A 65 -5.08 1.06 -22.01
C SER A 65 -6.42 1.55 -21.50
N ALA A 66 -7.48 1.46 -22.30
CA ALA A 66 -8.84 1.86 -21.90
C ALA A 66 -9.32 1.13 -20.61
N ARG A 67 -8.90 -0.10 -20.38
CA ARG A 67 -9.19 -0.86 -19.14
C ARG A 67 -8.54 -0.26 -17.88
N ASN A 68 -7.49 0.53 -18.07
CA ASN A 68 -6.71 1.19 -17.02
C ASN A 68 -7.18 2.63 -16.78
N ILE A 69 -8.29 3.04 -17.41
CA ILE A 69 -8.92 4.35 -17.22
C ILE A 69 -10.33 4.12 -16.72
N SER A 70 -10.68 4.69 -15.58
CA SER A 70 -12.03 4.61 -15.02
C SER A 70 -12.47 5.93 -14.43
N THR A 71 -13.76 6.27 -14.60
CA THR A 71 -14.37 7.39 -13.89
C THR A 71 -14.57 6.97 -12.43
N ASP A 72 -14.01 7.76 -11.52
CA ASP A 72 -14.05 7.47 -10.09
C ASP A 72 -15.19 8.22 -9.40
N HIS A 73 -15.39 9.48 -9.77
CA HIS A 73 -16.33 10.35 -9.07
C HIS A 73 -16.95 11.39 -10.00
N VAL A 74 -18.27 11.61 -9.83
CA VAL A 74 -19.01 12.73 -10.44
C VAL A 74 -19.87 13.38 -9.36
N ARG A 75 -19.64 14.67 -9.10
CA ARG A 75 -20.38 15.43 -8.10
C ARG A 75 -20.84 16.76 -8.68
N ILE A 76 -22.09 17.13 -8.36
CA ILE A 76 -22.69 18.40 -8.73
C ILE A 76 -23.15 19.08 -7.44
N ASP A 77 -22.59 20.26 -7.17
CA ASP A 77 -22.87 21.04 -5.96
C ASP A 77 -23.48 22.40 -6.36
N PRO A 78 -24.76 22.64 -6.12
CA PRO A 78 -25.33 23.99 -6.17
C PRO A 78 -24.85 24.79 -4.96
N LYS A 79 -24.46 26.03 -5.19
CA LYS A 79 -24.19 27.02 -4.13
C LYS A 79 -25.31 28.02 -4.12
N PHE A 80 -25.96 28.16 -3.00
CA PHE A 80 -27.06 29.11 -2.81
C PHE A 80 -26.51 30.46 -2.31
N ASP A 81 -27.20 31.54 -2.68
CA ASP A 81 -27.02 32.85 -2.09
C ASP A 81 -27.50 32.78 -0.62
N GLY A 82 -26.72 33.38 0.30
CA GLY A 82 -26.98 33.31 1.73
C GLY A 82 -28.32 33.89 2.19
N ASP A 83 -28.90 34.85 1.45
CA ASP A 83 -30.11 35.57 1.82
C ASP A 83 -31.35 35.12 1.01
N THR A 84 -31.13 34.46 -0.11
CA THR A 84 -32.21 34.00 -0.98
C THR A 84 -31.96 32.52 -1.34
N GLU A 85 -32.92 31.65 -1.19
CA GLU A 85 -32.80 30.25 -1.59
C GLU A 85 -32.53 30.04 -3.10
N ARG A 86 -31.94 31.02 -3.76
CA ARG A 86 -31.60 30.99 -5.18
C ARG A 86 -30.19 30.43 -5.37
N VAL A 87 -30.03 29.57 -6.37
CA VAL A 87 -28.70 29.05 -6.73
C VAL A 87 -27.89 30.17 -7.36
N GLU A 88 -26.78 30.52 -6.74
CA GLU A 88 -25.81 31.50 -7.24
C GLU A 88 -24.88 30.91 -8.28
N TRP A 89 -24.35 29.70 -7.98
CA TRP A 89 -23.38 29.00 -8.81
C TRP A 89 -23.59 27.50 -8.74
N TYR A 90 -23.21 26.80 -9.82
CA TYR A 90 -23.05 25.36 -9.85
C TYR A 90 -21.57 25.02 -9.92
N TYR A 91 -21.17 24.01 -9.15
CA TYR A 91 -19.89 23.34 -9.27
C TYR A 91 -20.10 21.95 -9.80
N VAL A 92 -19.30 21.56 -10.79
CA VAL A 92 -19.23 20.18 -11.27
C VAL A 92 -17.80 19.71 -11.04
N ASP A 93 -17.67 18.63 -10.32
CA ASP A 93 -16.42 17.98 -9.98
C ASP A 93 -16.46 16.55 -10.50
N GLN A 94 -15.55 16.20 -11.40
CA GLN A 94 -15.43 14.86 -11.95
C GLN A 94 -13.97 14.42 -11.90
N SER A 95 -13.75 13.15 -11.50
CA SER A 95 -12.42 12.56 -11.45
C SER A 95 -12.34 11.27 -12.26
N VAL A 96 -11.13 11.02 -12.73
CA VAL A 96 -10.74 9.79 -13.40
C VAL A 96 -9.54 9.18 -12.73
N MET A 97 -9.52 7.88 -12.64
CA MET A 97 -8.38 7.09 -12.22
C MET A 97 -7.68 6.54 -13.45
N ILE A 98 -6.39 6.75 -13.52
CA ILE A 98 -5.51 6.36 -14.62
C ILE A 98 -4.43 5.46 -14.04
N ILE A 99 -4.24 4.27 -14.60
CA ILE A 99 -3.15 3.37 -14.24
C ILE A 99 -2.14 3.37 -15.38
N LEU A 100 -1.00 4.01 -15.15
CA LEU A 100 0.10 4.05 -16.11
C LEU A 100 1.10 2.95 -15.77
N GLU A 101 1.32 2.02 -16.70
CA GLU A 101 2.25 0.89 -16.54
C GLU A 101 3.69 1.27 -16.92
N ASP A 102 3.87 2.24 -17.80
CA ASP A 102 5.18 2.78 -18.15
C ASP A 102 5.48 4.04 -17.31
N ILE A 103 6.10 3.84 -16.16
CA ILE A 103 6.39 4.93 -15.20
C ILE A 103 7.30 6.00 -15.81
N SER A 104 8.14 5.66 -16.78
CA SER A 104 9.05 6.64 -17.43
C SER A 104 8.32 7.81 -18.07
N ARG A 105 7.05 7.62 -18.44
CA ARG A 105 6.19 8.64 -19.06
C ARG A 105 5.37 9.46 -18.05
N TYR A 106 5.56 9.21 -16.75
CA TYR A 106 4.72 9.81 -15.71
C TYR A 106 4.74 11.33 -15.73
N GLU A 107 5.92 11.95 -15.73
CA GLU A 107 6.06 13.42 -15.68
C GLU A 107 5.49 14.09 -16.92
N GLU A 108 5.75 13.51 -18.07
CA GLU A 108 5.21 14.03 -19.33
C GLU A 108 3.68 13.93 -19.37
N LEU A 109 3.13 12.77 -18.93
CA LEU A 109 1.68 12.58 -18.83
C LEU A 109 1.04 13.61 -17.89
N ILE A 110 1.63 13.86 -16.71
CA ILE A 110 1.11 14.87 -15.77
C ILE A 110 1.07 16.25 -16.40
N SER A 111 2.15 16.67 -17.09
CA SER A 111 2.21 17.97 -17.78
C SER A 111 1.10 18.08 -18.82
N ARG A 112 0.88 17.05 -19.61
CA ARG A 112 -0.18 17.04 -20.63
C ARG A 112 -1.59 17.00 -20.07
N LEU A 113 -1.79 16.36 -18.92
CA LEU A 113 -3.08 16.38 -18.22
C LEU A 113 -3.41 17.79 -17.71
N ILE A 114 -2.41 18.53 -17.24
CA ILE A 114 -2.57 19.94 -16.86
C ILE A 114 -2.95 20.78 -18.09
N ASP A 115 -2.24 20.61 -19.21
CA ASP A 115 -2.53 21.29 -20.48
C ASP A 115 -3.96 20.97 -20.98
N ALA A 116 -4.45 19.75 -20.75
CA ALA A 116 -5.81 19.31 -21.08
C ALA A 116 -6.89 19.97 -20.20
N GLY A 117 -6.49 20.69 -19.13
CA GLY A 117 -7.38 21.42 -18.23
C GLY A 117 -7.66 20.74 -16.89
N ILE A 118 -6.97 19.65 -16.58
CA ILE A 118 -7.03 19.02 -15.25
C ILE A 118 -6.52 20.03 -14.22
N ASN A 119 -7.33 20.24 -13.16
CA ASN A 119 -7.06 21.19 -12.10
C ASN A 119 -7.22 20.61 -10.69
N GLN A 120 -7.46 19.30 -10.59
CA GLN A 120 -7.55 18.57 -9.34
C GLN A 120 -6.63 17.35 -9.40
N PHE A 121 -5.60 17.35 -8.55
CA PHE A 121 -4.72 16.20 -8.33
C PHE A 121 -5.05 15.63 -6.95
N ARG A 122 -5.74 14.49 -6.92
CA ARG A 122 -6.27 13.91 -5.68
C ARG A 122 -5.28 12.93 -5.07
N LYS A 123 -4.71 12.05 -5.90
CA LYS A 123 -3.79 11.00 -5.45
C LYS A 123 -2.86 10.59 -6.57
N VAL A 124 -1.60 10.40 -6.21
CA VAL A 124 -0.61 9.70 -7.03
C VAL A 124 0.01 8.61 -6.17
N GLU A 125 0.02 7.38 -6.65
CA GLU A 125 0.49 6.23 -5.88
C GLU A 125 1.29 5.29 -6.79
N PHE A 126 2.55 5.10 -6.47
CA PHE A 126 3.40 4.15 -7.14
C PHE A 126 3.15 2.75 -6.57
N GLN A 127 2.87 1.78 -7.43
CA GLN A 127 2.47 0.43 -7.03
C GLN A 127 3.28 -0.61 -7.78
N ALA A 128 3.24 -1.86 -7.27
CA ALA A 128 3.72 -3.05 -7.95
C ALA A 128 2.54 -3.97 -8.29
N ALA A 129 2.47 -4.43 -9.53
CA ALA A 129 1.41 -5.30 -10.03
C ALA A 129 1.32 -6.62 -9.24
N GLU A 130 2.47 -7.23 -9.00
CA GLU A 130 2.56 -8.55 -8.35
C GLU A 130 2.80 -8.48 -6.84
N LEU A 131 2.25 -7.46 -6.16
CA LEU A 131 2.43 -7.26 -4.72
C LEU A 131 2.16 -8.53 -3.89
N LYS A 132 1.19 -9.36 -4.31
CA LYS A 132 0.87 -10.64 -3.65
C LYS A 132 2.03 -11.63 -3.69
N LYS A 133 2.72 -11.72 -4.83
CA LYS A 133 3.90 -12.59 -4.99
C LYS A 133 5.03 -12.18 -4.06
N TYR A 134 5.31 -10.88 -4.01
CA TYR A 134 6.37 -10.36 -3.16
C TYR A 134 6.06 -10.47 -1.67
N ARG A 135 4.78 -10.34 -1.27
CA ARG A 135 4.34 -10.66 0.09
C ARG A 135 4.61 -12.12 0.45
N ASN A 136 4.30 -13.04 -0.46
CA ASN A 136 4.57 -14.45 -0.24
C ASN A 136 6.08 -14.73 -0.15
N ASN A 137 6.90 -14.07 -0.97
CA ASN A 137 8.36 -14.18 -0.88
C ASN A 137 8.89 -13.69 0.48
N ALA A 138 8.36 -12.56 0.99
CA ALA A 138 8.72 -12.06 2.31
C ALA A 138 8.34 -13.06 3.43
N ARG A 139 7.15 -13.67 3.35
CA ARG A 139 6.71 -14.73 4.29
C ARG A 139 7.64 -15.93 4.30
N VAL A 140 7.94 -16.42 3.11
CA VAL A 140 8.85 -17.59 2.96
C VAL A 140 10.21 -17.27 3.57
N ALA A 141 10.76 -16.10 3.29
CA ALA A 141 12.04 -15.68 3.83
C ALA A 141 12.00 -15.53 5.36
N ALA A 142 10.93 -14.95 5.92
CA ALA A 142 10.76 -14.81 7.38
C ALA A 142 10.66 -16.17 8.09
N ILE A 143 9.90 -17.12 7.53
CA ILE A 143 9.79 -18.47 8.09
C ILE A 143 11.14 -19.19 8.02
N ALA A 144 11.86 -19.08 6.89
CA ALA A 144 13.19 -19.66 6.77
C ALA A 144 14.16 -19.10 7.82
N ALA A 145 14.16 -17.80 8.04
CA ALA A 145 14.97 -17.15 9.07
C ALA A 145 14.59 -17.62 10.49
N ALA A 146 13.29 -17.82 10.76
CA ALA A 146 12.83 -18.36 12.05
C ALA A 146 13.34 -19.79 12.29
N VAL A 147 13.25 -20.66 11.27
CA VAL A 147 13.74 -22.04 11.34
C VAL A 147 15.25 -22.10 11.52
N GLU A 148 16.00 -21.28 10.78
CA GLU A 148 17.46 -21.17 10.93
C GLU A 148 17.85 -20.75 12.35
N LYS A 149 17.20 -19.70 12.87
CA LYS A 149 17.42 -19.20 14.23
C LYS A 149 17.06 -20.25 15.29
N ALA A 150 15.94 -20.97 15.12
CA ALA A 150 15.52 -22.04 16.01
C ALA A 150 16.54 -23.18 16.06
N ASN A 151 17.02 -23.63 14.90
CA ASN A 151 18.06 -24.67 14.80
C ASN A 151 19.37 -24.26 15.49
N PHE A 152 19.77 -23.00 15.31
CA PHE A 152 20.97 -22.45 15.97
C PHE A 152 20.80 -22.48 17.49
N LEU A 153 19.68 -21.97 18.02
CA LEU A 153 19.40 -21.89 19.45
C LEU A 153 19.31 -23.30 20.09
N ALA A 154 18.60 -24.23 19.45
CA ALA A 154 18.46 -25.60 19.93
C ALA A 154 19.84 -26.30 20.01
N ARG A 155 20.68 -26.14 18.97
CA ARG A 155 22.03 -26.69 18.94
C ARG A 155 22.94 -26.13 20.06
N VAL A 156 22.87 -24.79 20.32
CA VAL A 156 23.66 -24.17 21.39
C VAL A 156 23.21 -24.63 22.77
N ALA A 157 21.91 -24.92 22.92
CA ALA A 157 21.33 -25.42 24.17
C ALA A 157 21.50 -26.95 24.34
N GLU A 158 22.15 -27.64 23.38
CA GLU A 158 22.31 -29.12 23.34
C GLU A 158 20.97 -29.87 23.32
N LEU A 159 19.93 -29.26 22.76
CA LEU A 159 18.61 -29.81 22.57
C LEU A 159 18.34 -30.09 21.09
N LYS A 160 17.37 -30.95 20.81
CA LYS A 160 16.89 -31.19 19.46
C LYS A 160 15.66 -30.35 19.16
N LEU A 161 15.63 -29.76 17.96
CA LEU A 161 14.45 -29.04 17.49
C LEU A 161 13.42 -30.05 16.99
N GLY A 162 12.22 -30.01 17.61
CA GLY A 162 11.08 -30.82 17.22
C GLY A 162 10.19 -30.13 16.19
N ARG A 163 8.92 -30.50 16.16
CA ARG A 163 7.92 -29.98 15.22
C ARG A 163 7.51 -28.54 15.57
N ILE A 164 6.95 -27.86 14.58
CA ILE A 164 6.26 -26.57 14.77
C ILE A 164 4.91 -26.85 15.45
N VAL A 165 4.67 -26.25 16.61
CA VAL A 165 3.42 -26.36 17.38
C VAL A 165 2.46 -25.24 17.01
N ASN A 166 2.99 -24.01 16.80
CA ASN A 166 2.20 -22.85 16.43
C ASN A 166 3.02 -21.92 15.53
N LEU A 167 2.32 -21.26 14.60
CA LEU A 167 2.90 -20.25 13.73
C LEU A 167 1.90 -19.10 13.56
N SER A 168 2.32 -17.89 13.89
CA SER A 168 1.58 -16.67 13.61
C SER A 168 2.38 -15.76 12.66
N GLU A 169 1.66 -15.04 11.82
CA GLU A 169 2.27 -14.20 10.77
C GLU A 169 1.55 -12.86 10.68
N TYR A 170 2.33 -11.81 10.47
CA TYR A 170 1.87 -10.47 10.16
C TYR A 170 2.70 -9.89 9.01
N THR A 171 2.04 -9.35 7.99
CA THR A 171 2.73 -8.70 6.87
C THR A 171 2.32 -7.24 6.76
N SER A 172 3.29 -6.34 6.73
CA SER A 172 3.11 -4.92 6.44
C SER A 172 3.84 -4.52 5.17
N TRP A 173 3.43 -3.40 4.58
CA TRP A 173 4.14 -2.81 3.45
C TRP A 173 4.11 -1.29 3.52
N CYS A 174 5.15 -0.69 2.97
CA CYS A 174 5.33 0.75 2.94
C CYS A 174 5.66 1.20 1.52
N PHE A 175 5.02 2.28 1.10
CA PHE A 175 5.31 2.93 -0.18
C PHE A 175 6.38 4.01 0.00
N PRO A 176 7.11 4.39 -1.09
CA PRO A 176 8.14 5.43 -1.05
C PRO A 176 7.66 6.78 -0.49
N SER A 177 6.35 7.05 -0.57
CA SER A 177 5.72 8.28 -0.05
C SER A 177 5.59 8.35 1.47
N GLY A 178 6.12 7.37 2.21
CA GLY A 178 6.04 7.33 3.69
C GLY A 178 4.65 7.00 4.25
N ARG A 179 3.68 6.63 3.41
CA ARG A 179 2.35 6.19 3.87
C ARG A 179 2.33 4.68 4.01
N SER A 180 2.25 4.19 5.23
CA SER A 180 1.99 2.78 5.52
C SER A 180 0.49 2.50 5.35
N ASN A 181 0.11 1.59 4.46
CA ASN A 181 -1.21 0.98 4.48
C ASN A 181 -1.12 -0.34 5.26
N GLY A 182 -1.23 -0.23 6.57
CA GLY A 182 -1.50 -1.37 7.43
C GLY A 182 -2.94 -1.83 7.21
N GLN A 183 -3.19 -2.67 6.24
CA GLN A 183 -4.43 -3.45 6.17
C GLN A 183 -4.17 -4.76 6.89
N GLY A 184 -4.09 -4.65 8.22
CA GLY A 184 -4.25 -5.80 9.09
C GLY A 184 -5.69 -6.29 8.93
N ASN A 185 -5.88 -7.53 8.50
CA ASN A 185 -7.10 -8.26 8.83
C ASN A 185 -7.27 -8.14 10.34
N GLN A 186 -8.35 -7.47 10.77
CA GLN A 186 -8.76 -7.43 12.16
C GLN A 186 -9.19 -8.85 12.57
N ALA A 187 -8.24 -9.61 13.04
CA ALA A 187 -8.49 -10.62 14.04
C ALA A 187 -7.77 -10.12 15.28
N SER A 188 -8.48 -9.33 16.08
CA SER A 188 -8.06 -9.10 17.45
C SER A 188 -8.00 -10.45 18.16
N PRO A 189 -6.87 -10.72 18.82
CA PRO A 189 -6.96 -10.85 20.24
C PRO A 189 -6.06 -9.83 20.94
N ALA A 190 -6.62 -9.28 22.01
CA ALA A 190 -5.96 -8.44 22.97
C ALA A 190 -4.60 -8.98 23.41
N THR A 191 -3.71 -8.02 23.74
CA THR A 191 -2.44 -8.21 24.43
C THR A 191 -1.23 -8.70 23.62
N THR A 192 -0.62 -7.77 22.86
CA THR A 192 0.84 -7.71 22.78
C THR A 192 1.30 -6.26 22.64
N PRO A 193 2.26 -5.80 23.47
CA PRO A 193 2.75 -4.41 23.49
C PRO A 193 3.71 -4.09 22.32
N PHE A 194 3.68 -4.83 21.22
CA PHE A 194 4.69 -4.77 20.16
C PHE A 194 4.30 -3.91 18.95
N THR A 195 3.07 -3.35 18.91
CA THR A 195 2.54 -2.69 17.71
C THR A 195 3.01 -1.25 17.48
N THR A 196 3.78 -0.65 18.38
CA THR A 196 4.13 0.78 18.30
C THR A 196 5.59 1.06 17.90
N ARG A 197 6.47 0.07 17.85
CA ARG A 197 7.90 0.32 17.63
C ARG A 197 8.40 0.07 16.20
N ALA A 198 7.71 -0.76 15.43
CA ALA A 198 8.16 -1.16 14.08
C ALA A 198 7.71 -0.23 12.94
N SER A 199 6.62 0.54 13.12
CA SER A 199 6.04 1.34 12.04
C SER A 199 6.84 2.59 11.68
N GLY A 200 7.64 3.13 12.60
CA GLY A 200 8.36 4.40 12.40
C GLY A 200 9.73 4.24 11.75
N GLU A 201 10.42 3.13 11.99
CA GLU A 201 11.77 2.91 11.45
C GLU A 201 11.76 2.22 10.08
N PHE A 202 10.74 1.42 9.81
CA PHE A 202 10.59 0.67 8.57
C PHE A 202 10.32 1.55 7.34
N CYS A 203 9.61 2.68 7.53
CA CYS A 203 9.26 3.62 6.48
C CYS A 203 10.23 4.80 6.37
N LYS A 204 11.42 4.72 6.95
CA LYS A 204 12.43 5.76 6.77
C LYS A 204 12.88 5.77 5.30
N ARG A 205 12.85 6.96 4.70
CA ARG A 205 13.44 7.24 3.40
C ARG A 205 14.93 6.95 3.51
N ASP A 206 15.49 6.16 2.61
CA ASP A 206 16.93 6.12 2.45
C ASP A 206 17.38 7.53 2.01
N GLU A 207 18.01 8.27 2.90
CA GLU A 207 18.51 9.64 2.68
C GLU A 207 19.79 9.66 1.83
N SER A 208 19.91 8.79 0.85
CA SER A 208 21.06 8.78 -0.06
C SER A 208 20.64 9.25 -1.44
N GLY A 209 20.82 10.53 -1.73
CA GLY A 209 20.74 11.04 -3.08
C GLY A 209 19.92 12.30 -3.24
N ASP A 210 20.50 13.45 -2.95
CA ASP A 210 20.02 14.76 -3.41
C ASP A 210 20.60 15.01 -4.82
N ASP A 211 19.95 14.51 -5.83
CA ASP A 211 20.32 14.75 -7.23
C ASP A 211 19.09 15.07 -8.10
N GLY A 212 18.20 15.92 -7.61
CA GLY A 212 17.17 16.61 -8.42
C GLY A 212 16.33 15.78 -9.42
N THR A 213 16.66 14.52 -9.65
CA THR A 213 15.89 13.54 -10.39
C THR A 213 14.97 12.80 -9.43
N MET A 214 13.72 12.63 -9.81
CA MET A 214 12.72 11.90 -9.04
C MET A 214 13.14 10.44 -8.92
N GLU A 215 14.01 10.12 -7.94
CA GLU A 215 14.30 8.74 -7.61
C GLU A 215 13.04 8.09 -7.04
N LEU A 216 12.47 7.20 -7.83
CA LEU A 216 11.35 6.36 -7.42
C LEU A 216 11.84 5.42 -6.33
N GLY A 217 11.56 5.76 -5.07
CA GLY A 217 11.91 4.91 -3.94
C GLY A 217 11.30 3.51 -4.06
N SER A 218 11.90 2.52 -3.39
CA SER A 218 11.42 1.14 -3.41
C SER A 218 10.21 0.94 -2.51
N ILE A 219 9.28 0.07 -2.93
CA ILE A 219 8.21 -0.46 -2.07
C ILE A 219 8.85 -1.51 -1.17
N SER A 220 8.75 -1.32 0.15
CA SER A 220 9.25 -2.26 1.13
C SER A 220 8.12 -3.11 1.69
N ILE A 221 8.30 -4.43 1.66
CA ILE A 221 7.36 -5.41 2.20
C ILE A 221 8.08 -6.15 3.31
N GLN A 222 7.54 -6.12 4.52
CA GLN A 222 8.09 -6.83 5.67
C GLN A 222 7.09 -7.86 6.18
N ALA A 223 7.54 -9.08 6.34
CA ALA A 223 6.81 -10.15 7.00
C ALA A 223 7.45 -10.45 8.36
N PHE A 224 6.63 -10.51 9.39
CA PHE A 224 7.00 -10.92 10.75
C PHE A 224 6.38 -12.27 11.03
N VAL A 225 7.15 -13.15 11.64
CA VAL A 225 6.65 -14.45 12.06
C VAL A 225 7.06 -14.74 13.51
N THR A 226 6.14 -15.32 14.26
CA THR A 226 6.41 -15.92 15.56
C THR A 226 6.11 -17.40 15.44
N VAL A 227 7.12 -18.22 15.70
CA VAL A 227 7.04 -19.68 15.55
C VAL A 227 7.36 -20.34 16.88
N HIS A 228 6.51 -21.28 17.30
CA HIS A 228 6.70 -22.08 18.50
C HIS A 228 7.10 -23.48 18.06
N PHE A 229 8.27 -23.92 18.53
CA PHE A 229 8.81 -25.26 18.27
C PHE A 229 8.78 -26.08 19.54
N GLU A 230 8.48 -27.34 19.43
CA GLU A 230 8.72 -28.32 20.48
C GLU A 230 10.23 -28.58 20.59
N LEU A 231 10.75 -28.75 21.81
CA LEU A 231 12.13 -29.16 22.05
C LEU A 231 12.14 -30.59 22.58
N GLU A 232 12.99 -31.40 21.99
CA GLU A 232 13.23 -32.78 22.41
C GLU A 232 14.55 -32.83 23.18
N GLY A 233 14.50 -33.34 24.43
CA GLY A 233 15.64 -33.47 25.31
C GLY A 233 16.32 -34.82 25.17
#